data_2497cbdf903953002cb990c53189132e
#
_entry.id   2497cbdf903953002cb990c53189132e
#
_cell.length_a   1.000
_cell.length_b   1.000
_cell.length_c   1.000
_cell.angle_alpha   90.00
_cell.angle_beta   90.00
_cell.angle_gamma   90.00
#
_symmetry.space_group_name_H-M   'P 1'
#
loop_
_entity.id
_entity.type
_entity.pdbx_description
1 polymer ?
#
loop_
_entity_poly.entity_id
_entity_poly.type
_entity_poly.pdbx_seq_one_letter_code
_entity_poly.pdbx_strand_id
1 'polypeptide(L)'
;MSEIERGVAAHGDVRGSGWRSELQRASRVMVAARWPVLAVAFLLFAAIAAVFGGWLAPFDPNRQNLVLRLADPMTSGPDGGVFLLGSDALGRDVFSRLLYGARVSLTVGFAAITVGGTIGITAGLLSGYFGGWLDDLIMRLGDIQLAFPFILLAIMFLVVLGSGVWNLIIVLGIGQWVTYARIVRADTLSLREKEFVEAARAMGDSTFSIIFRTILPNILAPLTVIASFNVASVILSEAALSFLGLGVPPEVPTWGSMLAESRDTLVANKWWLAVFPGVAIMLTVLSFNILGDWLRDFLDPRLRERT
;
A
#
# COMPACT_ATOMS: atom_id res chain seq x y z
N MET A 1 -45.94 -12.51 36.08
CA MET A 1 -44.87 -11.78 35.31
C MET A 1 -44.17 -12.83 34.48
N SER A 2 -44.52 -12.90 33.21
CA SER A 2 -44.22 -14.00 32.29
C SER A 2 -42.80 -13.90 31.72
N GLU A 3 -42.23 -15.03 31.31
CA GLU A 3 -40.93 -15.13 30.67
C GLU A 3 -40.77 -14.24 29.44
N ILE A 4 -41.86 -13.76 28.86
CA ILE A 4 -41.89 -12.83 27.70
C ILE A 4 -41.35 -11.43 28.10
N GLU A 5 -41.56 -10.96 29.32
CA GLU A 5 -41.07 -9.65 29.80
C GLU A 5 -39.56 -9.64 30.06
N ARG A 6 -38.94 -10.79 30.34
CA ARG A 6 -37.47 -10.90 30.49
C ARG A 6 -36.73 -10.94 29.13
N GLY A 7 -37.40 -11.38 28.07
CA GLY A 7 -36.80 -11.39 26.71
C GLY A 7 -36.72 -10.01 26.07
N VAL A 8 -37.64 -9.10 26.41
CA VAL A 8 -37.67 -7.75 25.81
C VAL A 8 -36.65 -6.79 26.49
N ALA A 9 -36.31 -7.04 27.75
CA ALA A 9 -35.31 -6.23 28.46
C ALA A 9 -33.85 -6.52 28.05
N ALA A 10 -33.59 -7.65 27.40
CA ALA A 10 -32.24 -8.02 26.92
C ALA A 10 -31.86 -7.44 25.54
N HIS A 11 -32.80 -6.80 24.85
CA HIS A 11 -32.56 -6.21 23.50
C HIS A 11 -32.34 -4.69 23.50
N GLY A 12 -32.21 -4.09 24.71
CA GLY A 12 -32.17 -2.63 24.90
C GLY A 12 -30.80 -1.97 24.90
N ASP A 13 -29.68 -2.67 24.66
CA ASP A 13 -28.35 -2.03 24.82
C ASP A 13 -27.34 -2.32 23.69
N VAL A 14 -27.78 -2.27 22.45
CA VAL A 14 -26.91 -2.40 21.26
C VAL A 14 -26.52 -1.02 20.68
N ARG A 15 -26.93 0.07 21.31
CA ARG A 15 -26.62 1.45 20.85
C ARG A 15 -25.58 2.13 21.72
N GLY A 16 -24.36 1.60 21.82
CA GLY A 16 -23.33 2.27 22.60
C GLY A 16 -21.94 1.64 22.62
N SER A 17 -21.65 0.63 21.81
CA SER A 17 -20.25 0.20 21.64
C SER A 17 -19.55 1.18 20.68
N GLY A 18 -19.24 2.36 21.22
CA GLY A 18 -18.60 3.41 20.46
C GLY A 18 -17.26 2.93 19.90
N TRP A 19 -16.87 3.49 18.74
CA TRP A 19 -15.57 3.30 18.08
C TRP A 19 -14.37 3.16 19.04
N ARG A 20 -14.46 3.72 20.25
CA ARG A 20 -13.48 3.58 21.34
C ARG A 20 -13.36 2.16 21.89
N SER A 21 -14.47 1.44 22.05
CA SER A 21 -14.44 0.05 22.54
C SER A 21 -13.90 -0.90 21.47
N GLU A 22 -14.19 -0.63 20.21
CA GLU A 22 -13.62 -1.38 19.08
C GLU A 22 -12.12 -1.13 18.94
N LEU A 23 -11.66 0.13 19.08
CA LEU A 23 -10.23 0.45 19.10
C LEU A 23 -9.49 -0.19 20.27
N GLN A 24 -10.09 -0.21 21.46
CA GLN A 24 -9.51 -0.86 22.65
C GLN A 24 -9.46 -2.39 22.50
N ARG A 25 -10.42 -2.98 21.79
CA ARG A 25 -10.41 -4.41 21.46
C ARG A 25 -9.32 -4.70 20.43
N ALA A 26 -9.27 -3.91 19.36
CA ALA A 26 -8.24 -4.01 18.34
C ALA A 26 -6.84 -3.91 18.94
N SER A 27 -6.61 -2.93 19.81
CA SER A 27 -5.30 -2.76 20.46
C SER A 27 -4.95 -3.93 21.37
N ARG A 28 -5.91 -4.52 22.11
CA ARG A 28 -5.67 -5.70 22.95
C ARG A 28 -5.30 -6.93 22.12
N VAL A 29 -6.01 -7.19 21.04
CA VAL A 29 -5.71 -8.29 20.12
C VAL A 29 -4.36 -8.08 19.42
N MET A 30 -4.06 -6.84 19.02
CA MET A 30 -2.78 -6.48 18.41
C MET A 30 -1.61 -6.69 19.39
N VAL A 31 -1.76 -6.27 20.66
CA VAL A 31 -0.70 -6.42 21.67
C VAL A 31 -0.48 -7.87 22.07
N ALA A 32 -1.53 -8.70 22.08
CA ALA A 32 -1.41 -10.14 22.32
C ALA A 32 -0.62 -10.87 21.23
N ALA A 33 -0.75 -10.43 19.98
CA ALA A 33 0.05 -10.90 18.84
C ALA A 33 1.22 -9.93 18.60
N ARG A 34 2.37 -10.16 19.19
CA ARG A 34 3.55 -9.25 19.18
C ARG A 34 3.96 -8.75 17.81
N TRP A 35 3.80 -9.54 16.75
CA TRP A 35 4.21 -9.23 15.38
C TRP A 35 3.47 -8.03 14.75
N PRO A 36 2.13 -7.86 14.85
CA PRO A 36 1.46 -6.67 14.33
C PRO A 36 1.91 -5.37 14.99
N VAL A 37 2.27 -5.41 16.28
CA VAL A 37 2.80 -4.22 16.97
C VAL A 37 4.13 -3.77 16.36
N LEU A 38 5.03 -4.72 16.11
CA LEU A 38 6.32 -4.42 15.48
C LEU A 38 6.14 -3.90 14.05
N ALA A 39 5.22 -4.50 13.28
CA ALA A 39 4.90 -4.06 11.93
C ALA A 39 4.36 -2.62 11.91
N VAL A 40 3.40 -2.29 12.79
CA VAL A 40 2.86 -0.93 12.91
C VAL A 40 3.93 0.05 13.38
N ALA A 41 4.76 -0.33 14.36
CA ALA A 41 5.85 0.53 14.84
C ALA A 41 6.86 0.85 13.72
N PHE A 42 7.21 -0.16 12.90
CA PHE A 42 8.09 0.06 11.76
C PHE A 42 7.42 0.95 10.68
N LEU A 43 6.15 0.71 10.34
CA LEU A 43 5.42 1.54 9.37
C LEU A 43 5.29 2.99 9.85
N LEU A 44 5.06 3.21 11.15
CA LEU A 44 5.07 4.55 11.74
C LEU A 44 6.45 5.20 11.65
N PHE A 45 7.51 4.46 11.95
CA PHE A 45 8.88 4.94 11.75
C PHE A 45 9.14 5.32 10.30
N ALA A 46 8.78 4.46 9.34
CA ALA A 46 8.92 4.74 7.91
C ALA A 46 8.08 5.95 7.46
N ALA A 47 6.86 6.12 7.99
CA ALA A 47 6.03 7.29 7.73
C ALA A 47 6.64 8.57 8.32
N ILE A 48 7.19 8.52 9.53
CA ILE A 48 7.91 9.64 10.14
C ILE A 48 9.14 9.98 9.29
N ALA A 49 9.91 8.99 8.85
CA ALA A 49 11.04 9.19 7.95
C ALA A 49 10.60 9.82 6.60
N ALA A 50 9.47 9.39 6.06
CA ALA A 50 8.92 9.93 4.82
C ALA A 50 8.49 11.41 4.94
N VAL A 51 7.86 11.78 6.07
CA VAL A 51 7.37 13.15 6.30
C VAL A 51 8.49 14.08 6.73
N PHE A 52 9.29 13.64 7.70
CA PHE A 52 10.30 14.45 8.36
C PHE A 52 11.73 14.16 7.89
N GLY A 53 11.91 13.33 6.86
CA GLY A 53 13.22 12.92 6.34
C GLY A 53 14.12 14.10 5.99
N GLY A 54 13.56 15.21 5.50
CA GLY A 54 14.32 16.42 5.22
C GLY A 54 14.92 17.11 6.47
N TRP A 55 14.30 16.92 7.63
CA TRP A 55 14.81 17.47 8.92
C TRP A 55 15.67 16.46 9.68
N LEU A 56 15.41 15.18 9.47
CA LEU A 56 16.16 14.09 10.12
C LEU A 56 17.45 13.75 9.38
N ALA A 57 17.56 14.09 8.10
CA ALA A 57 18.73 13.82 7.28
C ALA A 57 19.90 14.73 7.71
N PRO A 58 21.06 14.15 8.09
CA PRO A 58 22.22 14.95 8.49
C PRO A 58 22.85 15.71 7.32
N PHE A 59 22.63 15.23 6.09
CA PHE A 59 23.17 15.83 4.86
C PHE A 59 22.09 15.94 3.77
N ASP A 60 22.33 16.83 2.79
CA ASP A 60 21.53 16.84 1.57
C ASP A 60 21.73 15.51 0.81
N PRO A 61 20.66 14.77 0.46
CA PRO A 61 20.74 13.45 -0.19
C PRO A 61 21.41 13.49 -1.56
N ASN A 62 21.49 14.68 -2.19
CA ASN A 62 22.11 14.87 -3.50
C ASN A 62 23.48 15.54 -3.42
N ARG A 63 23.94 15.95 -2.23
CA ARG A 63 25.28 16.54 -2.05
C ARG A 63 26.35 15.49 -2.33
N GLN A 64 27.10 15.71 -3.40
CA GLN A 64 28.19 14.83 -3.84
C GLN A 64 29.51 15.23 -3.17
N ASN A 65 30.29 14.23 -2.80
CA ASN A 65 31.66 14.40 -2.31
C ASN A 65 32.56 13.29 -2.83
N LEU A 66 33.16 13.52 -4.00
CA LEU A 66 33.98 12.52 -4.69
C LEU A 66 35.23 12.07 -3.92
N VAL A 67 35.72 12.88 -2.97
CA VAL A 67 36.82 12.50 -2.08
C VAL A 67 36.42 11.40 -1.10
N LEU A 68 35.17 11.42 -0.67
CA LEU A 68 34.59 10.45 0.26
C LEU A 68 33.68 9.42 -0.43
N ARG A 69 33.92 9.15 -1.74
CA ARG A 69 33.18 8.12 -2.47
C ARG A 69 33.42 6.74 -1.87
N LEU A 70 32.35 5.95 -1.74
CA LEU A 70 32.39 4.59 -1.21
C LEU A 70 33.03 4.51 0.19
N ALA A 71 32.91 5.57 0.99
CA ALA A 71 33.38 5.58 2.36
C ALA A 71 32.55 4.59 3.21
N ASP A 72 33.23 3.87 4.08
CA ASP A 72 32.62 2.87 4.97
C ASP A 72 31.64 3.51 5.97
N PRO A 73 30.67 2.75 6.51
CA PRO A 73 29.83 3.22 7.61
C PRO A 73 30.65 3.79 8.77
N MET A 74 30.13 4.82 9.43
CA MET A 74 30.77 5.56 10.55
C MET A 74 32.01 6.36 10.15
N THR A 75 32.24 6.61 8.86
CA THR A 75 33.32 7.49 8.40
C THR A 75 32.98 8.96 8.65
N SER A 76 33.99 9.76 9.05
CA SER A 76 33.86 11.22 9.19
C SER A 76 33.50 11.84 7.86
N GLY A 77 32.36 12.49 7.83
CA GLY A 77 31.80 13.19 6.66
C GLY A 77 32.29 14.64 6.57
N PRO A 78 31.79 15.41 5.60
CA PRO A 78 32.06 16.83 5.47
C PRO A 78 31.52 17.61 6.67
N ASP A 79 32.15 18.77 6.95
CA ASP A 79 31.73 19.71 7.99
C ASP A 79 31.63 19.12 9.42
N GLY A 80 32.40 18.06 9.72
CA GLY A 80 32.43 17.42 11.04
C GLY A 80 31.29 16.46 11.32
N GLY A 81 30.42 16.22 10.34
CA GLY A 81 29.37 15.19 10.41
C GLY A 81 29.96 13.78 10.26
N VAL A 82 29.08 12.77 10.40
CA VAL A 82 29.46 11.36 10.24
C VAL A 82 28.50 10.69 9.26
N PHE A 83 29.05 9.95 8.30
CA PHE A 83 28.28 9.06 7.42
C PHE A 83 27.87 7.80 8.17
N LEU A 84 26.69 7.82 8.81
CA LEU A 84 26.23 6.72 9.67
C LEU A 84 26.18 5.37 8.93
N LEU A 85 25.70 5.38 7.71
CA LEU A 85 25.57 4.19 6.86
C LEU A 85 26.55 4.18 5.68
N GLY A 86 27.58 5.05 5.73
CA GLY A 86 28.57 5.18 4.68
C GLY A 86 28.10 6.08 3.53
N SER A 87 28.88 6.12 2.46
CA SER A 87 28.58 6.90 1.25
C SER A 87 28.49 6.02 0.00
N ASP A 88 27.81 6.53 -1.02
CA ASP A 88 27.65 5.87 -2.31
C ASP A 88 28.81 6.17 -3.30
N ALA A 89 28.66 5.72 -4.55
CA ALA A 89 29.65 5.89 -5.61
C ALA A 89 29.91 7.36 -5.99
N LEU A 90 29.03 8.29 -5.63
CA LEU A 90 29.19 9.74 -5.81
C LEU A 90 29.57 10.46 -4.49
N GLY A 91 29.79 9.70 -3.40
CA GLY A 91 30.08 10.25 -2.09
C GLY A 91 28.87 10.91 -1.41
N ARG A 92 27.62 10.54 -1.79
CA ARG A 92 26.39 11.00 -1.16
C ARG A 92 26.10 10.14 0.07
N ASP A 93 25.53 10.76 1.13
CA ASP A 93 25.20 10.05 2.37
C ASP A 93 24.08 9.03 2.20
N VAL A 94 24.38 7.77 2.47
CA VAL A 94 23.43 6.66 2.32
C VAL A 94 22.26 6.78 3.31
N PHE A 95 22.48 7.24 4.54
CA PHE A 95 21.43 7.39 5.53
C PHE A 95 20.44 8.48 5.15
N SER A 96 20.92 9.66 4.73
CA SER A 96 20.06 10.74 4.22
C SER A 96 19.25 10.29 3.00
N ARG A 97 19.88 9.58 2.06
CA ARG A 97 19.19 9.02 0.89
C ARG A 97 18.14 7.97 1.27
N LEU A 98 18.41 7.15 2.29
CA LEU A 98 17.45 6.14 2.77
C LEU A 98 16.19 6.79 3.35
N LEU A 99 16.34 7.88 4.12
CA LEU A 99 15.22 8.66 4.67
C LEU A 99 14.39 9.32 3.56
N TYR A 100 15.05 9.98 2.60
CA TYR A 100 14.36 10.57 1.45
C TYR A 100 13.72 9.51 0.55
N GLY A 101 14.38 8.37 0.38
CA GLY A 101 13.86 7.22 -0.36
C GLY A 101 12.56 6.68 0.24
N ALA A 102 12.43 6.68 1.57
CA ALA A 102 11.19 6.32 2.24
C ALA A 102 10.01 7.18 1.75
N ARG A 103 10.21 8.51 1.64
CA ARG A 103 9.18 9.42 1.17
C ARG A 103 8.71 9.07 -0.23
N VAL A 104 9.62 8.85 -1.16
CA VAL A 104 9.29 8.60 -2.56
C VAL A 104 8.66 7.21 -2.72
N SER A 105 9.29 6.16 -2.19
CA SER A 105 8.80 4.78 -2.31
C SER A 105 7.42 4.58 -1.67
N LEU A 106 7.17 5.16 -0.48
CA LEU A 106 5.85 5.10 0.16
C LEU A 106 4.81 5.93 -0.59
N THR A 107 5.18 7.15 -1.07
CA THR A 107 4.27 7.98 -1.86
C THR A 107 3.84 7.27 -3.14
N VAL A 108 4.78 6.67 -3.87
CA VAL A 108 4.48 5.89 -5.08
C VAL A 108 3.56 4.71 -4.73
N GLY A 109 3.86 3.97 -3.66
CA GLY A 109 3.04 2.85 -3.21
C GLY A 109 1.59 3.25 -2.95
N PHE A 110 1.37 4.24 -2.09
CA PHE A 110 0.02 4.69 -1.73
C PHE A 110 -0.71 5.37 -2.89
N ALA A 111 -0.03 6.24 -3.66
CA ALA A 111 -0.65 6.93 -4.78
C ALA A 111 -1.08 5.95 -5.89
N ALA A 112 -0.25 4.97 -6.22
CA ALA A 112 -0.59 3.95 -7.21
C ALA A 112 -1.81 3.11 -6.76
N ILE A 113 -1.87 2.70 -5.49
CA ILE A 113 -3.03 1.99 -4.94
C ILE A 113 -4.29 2.86 -4.96
N THR A 114 -4.16 4.15 -4.67
CA THR A 114 -5.29 5.09 -4.74
C THR A 114 -5.81 5.19 -6.16
N VAL A 115 -4.93 5.34 -7.15
CA VAL A 115 -5.32 5.39 -8.58
C VAL A 115 -5.96 4.07 -9.01
N GLY A 116 -5.28 2.94 -8.81
CA GLY A 116 -5.79 1.62 -9.22
C GLY A 116 -7.05 1.21 -8.46
N GLY A 117 -7.10 1.49 -7.16
CA GLY A 117 -8.28 1.24 -6.32
C GLY A 117 -9.48 2.07 -6.77
N THR A 118 -9.31 3.38 -7.01
CA THR A 118 -10.40 4.24 -7.46
C THR A 118 -10.97 3.77 -8.79
N ILE A 119 -10.11 3.48 -9.78
CA ILE A 119 -10.53 2.96 -11.09
C ILE A 119 -11.22 1.60 -10.92
N GLY A 120 -10.58 0.66 -10.20
CA GLY A 120 -11.07 -0.70 -10.05
C GLY A 120 -12.36 -0.78 -9.23
N ILE A 121 -12.48 -0.04 -8.12
CA ILE A 121 -13.70 0.01 -7.32
C ILE A 121 -14.86 0.56 -8.15
N THR A 122 -14.64 1.67 -8.87
CA THR A 122 -15.67 2.26 -9.72
C THR A 122 -16.08 1.30 -10.83
N ALA A 123 -15.11 0.70 -11.53
CA ALA A 123 -15.37 -0.28 -12.60
C ALA A 123 -16.11 -1.52 -12.07
N GLY A 124 -15.70 -2.05 -10.91
CA GLY A 124 -16.33 -3.21 -10.28
C GLY A 124 -17.75 -2.95 -9.79
N LEU A 125 -18.02 -1.77 -9.21
CA LEU A 125 -19.37 -1.36 -8.82
C LEU A 125 -20.30 -1.24 -10.03
N LEU A 126 -19.83 -0.57 -11.10
CA LEU A 126 -20.62 -0.40 -12.32
C LEU A 126 -20.89 -1.75 -13.02
N SER A 127 -19.86 -2.55 -13.18
CA SER A 127 -19.93 -3.89 -13.77
C SER A 127 -20.89 -4.81 -12.97
N GLY A 128 -20.69 -4.89 -11.64
CA GLY A 128 -21.50 -5.75 -10.77
C GLY A 128 -22.96 -5.30 -10.63
N TYR A 129 -23.22 -3.99 -10.60
CA TYR A 129 -24.57 -3.47 -10.42
C TYR A 129 -25.41 -3.52 -11.71
N PHE A 130 -24.88 -3.02 -12.83
CA PHE A 130 -25.61 -2.94 -14.09
C PHE A 130 -25.58 -4.26 -14.87
N GLY A 131 -24.47 -5.01 -14.84
CA GLY A 131 -24.33 -6.25 -15.60
C GLY A 131 -24.34 -6.04 -17.12
N GLY A 132 -24.70 -7.10 -17.85
CA GLY A 132 -24.86 -7.07 -19.30
C GLY A 132 -23.60 -6.65 -20.07
N TRP A 133 -23.78 -5.89 -21.16
CA TRP A 133 -22.67 -5.49 -22.04
C TRP A 133 -21.57 -4.66 -21.35
N LEU A 134 -21.95 -3.85 -20.34
CA LEU A 134 -21.00 -3.04 -19.57
C LEU A 134 -20.07 -3.93 -18.74
N ASP A 135 -20.63 -4.95 -18.11
CA ASP A 135 -19.88 -5.97 -17.40
C ASP A 135 -18.92 -6.71 -18.32
N ASP A 136 -19.43 -7.18 -19.45
CA ASP A 136 -18.62 -7.88 -20.47
C ASP A 136 -17.47 -7.02 -20.98
N LEU A 137 -17.73 -5.73 -21.24
CA LEU A 137 -16.69 -4.81 -21.72
C LEU A 137 -15.60 -4.61 -20.67
N ILE A 138 -15.97 -4.28 -19.43
CA ILE A 138 -15.02 -4.01 -18.33
C ILE A 138 -14.17 -5.26 -18.05
N MET A 139 -14.80 -6.42 -17.97
CA MET A 139 -14.09 -7.68 -17.69
C MET A 139 -13.18 -8.08 -18.84
N ARG A 140 -13.58 -7.89 -20.11
CA ARG A 140 -12.71 -8.13 -21.27
C ARG A 140 -11.49 -7.23 -21.30
N LEU A 141 -11.63 -5.94 -20.96
CA LEU A 141 -10.47 -5.05 -20.83
C LEU A 141 -9.51 -5.53 -19.75
N GLY A 142 -10.04 -6.00 -18.61
CA GLY A 142 -9.24 -6.63 -17.56
C GLY A 142 -8.54 -7.90 -18.03
N ASP A 143 -9.24 -8.77 -18.77
CA ASP A 143 -8.67 -10.01 -19.31
C ASP A 143 -7.55 -9.74 -20.31
N ILE A 144 -7.71 -8.75 -21.18
CA ILE A 144 -6.65 -8.30 -22.12
C ILE A 144 -5.42 -7.86 -21.34
N GLN A 145 -5.59 -7.04 -20.29
CA GLN A 145 -4.44 -6.60 -19.48
C GLN A 145 -3.73 -7.77 -18.80
N LEU A 146 -4.48 -8.73 -18.24
CA LEU A 146 -3.91 -9.88 -17.54
C LEU A 146 -3.30 -10.93 -18.49
N ALA A 147 -3.57 -10.87 -19.79
CA ALA A 147 -2.93 -11.73 -20.78
C ALA A 147 -1.42 -11.42 -20.92
N PHE A 148 -0.97 -10.25 -20.47
CA PHE A 148 0.42 -9.85 -20.49
C PHE A 148 1.02 -9.84 -19.08
N PRO A 149 2.27 -10.31 -18.90
CA PRO A 149 2.99 -10.12 -17.63
C PRO A 149 3.07 -8.63 -17.28
N PHE A 150 2.60 -8.26 -16.07
CA PHE A 150 2.51 -6.86 -15.66
C PHE A 150 3.83 -6.09 -15.80
N ILE A 151 4.95 -6.70 -15.41
CA ILE A 151 6.28 -6.04 -15.51
C ILE A 151 6.60 -5.67 -16.97
N LEU A 152 6.27 -6.52 -17.95
CA LEU A 152 6.53 -6.23 -19.37
C LEU A 152 5.66 -5.06 -19.85
N LEU A 153 4.38 -5.02 -19.45
CA LEU A 153 3.51 -3.87 -19.74
C LEU A 153 4.04 -2.58 -19.10
N ALA A 154 4.47 -2.65 -17.85
CA ALA A 154 5.02 -1.50 -17.13
C ALA A 154 6.28 -0.96 -17.83
N ILE A 155 7.20 -1.83 -18.23
CA ILE A 155 8.40 -1.48 -18.99
C ILE A 155 8.01 -0.79 -20.31
N MET A 156 7.09 -1.37 -21.07
CA MET A 156 6.64 -0.81 -22.34
C MET A 156 6.08 0.60 -22.16
N PHE A 157 5.21 0.81 -21.18
CA PHE A 157 4.64 2.13 -20.91
C PHE A 157 5.70 3.13 -20.44
N LEU A 158 6.61 2.74 -19.56
CA LEU A 158 7.65 3.64 -19.05
C LEU A 158 8.69 4.01 -20.12
N VAL A 159 8.98 3.13 -21.06
CA VAL A 159 9.86 3.46 -22.22
C VAL A 159 9.21 4.54 -23.09
N VAL A 160 7.88 4.53 -23.24
CA VAL A 160 7.16 5.52 -24.06
C VAL A 160 6.92 6.82 -23.30
N LEU A 161 6.51 6.74 -22.02
CA LEU A 161 6.17 7.90 -21.19
C LEU A 161 7.41 8.61 -20.59
N GLY A 162 8.53 7.91 -20.54
CA GLY A 162 9.75 8.36 -19.87
C GLY A 162 9.79 8.09 -18.38
N SER A 163 10.97 8.29 -17.78
CA SER A 163 11.19 8.17 -16.33
C SER A 163 10.50 9.32 -15.57
N GLY A 164 9.94 9.01 -14.40
CA GLY A 164 9.32 10.03 -13.54
C GLY A 164 8.38 9.44 -12.51
N VAL A 165 8.30 10.10 -11.35
CA VAL A 165 7.47 9.65 -10.23
C VAL A 165 6.00 9.51 -10.65
N TRP A 166 5.46 10.49 -11.38
CA TRP A 166 4.06 10.48 -11.83
C TRP A 166 3.78 9.38 -12.86
N ASN A 167 4.68 9.18 -13.83
CA ASN A 167 4.54 8.11 -14.82
C ASN A 167 4.55 6.74 -14.14
N LEU A 168 5.43 6.57 -13.15
CA LEU A 168 5.51 5.35 -12.36
C LEU A 168 4.21 5.11 -11.56
N ILE A 169 3.67 6.14 -10.88
CA ILE A 169 2.40 6.06 -10.15
C ILE A 169 1.26 5.63 -11.08
N ILE A 170 1.14 6.25 -12.26
CA ILE A 170 0.08 5.95 -13.22
C ILE A 170 0.21 4.51 -13.73
N VAL A 171 1.40 4.10 -14.15
CA VAL A 171 1.64 2.76 -14.70
C VAL A 171 1.38 1.68 -13.64
N LEU A 172 1.91 1.86 -12.42
CA LEU A 172 1.67 0.93 -11.32
C LEU A 172 0.20 0.90 -10.90
N GLY A 173 -0.46 2.06 -10.86
CA GLY A 173 -1.88 2.17 -10.53
C GLY A 173 -2.77 1.48 -11.56
N ILE A 174 -2.56 1.75 -12.84
CA ILE A 174 -3.26 1.04 -13.93
C ILE A 174 -3.01 -0.47 -13.87
N GLY A 175 -1.85 -0.90 -13.35
CA GLY A 175 -1.60 -2.32 -13.13
C GLY A 175 -2.51 -2.99 -12.10
N GLN A 176 -3.02 -2.24 -11.14
CA GLN A 176 -3.77 -2.79 -9.99
C GLN A 176 -5.29 -2.79 -10.16
N TRP A 177 -5.87 -2.00 -11.08
CA TRP A 177 -7.32 -1.80 -11.15
C TRP A 177 -8.12 -3.08 -11.37
N VAL A 178 -7.61 -4.04 -12.15
CA VAL A 178 -8.31 -5.30 -12.48
C VAL A 178 -8.57 -6.13 -11.21
N THR A 179 -7.59 -6.19 -10.30
CA THR A 179 -7.71 -6.91 -9.03
C THR A 179 -8.87 -6.35 -8.21
N TYR A 180 -8.93 -5.02 -8.05
CA TYR A 180 -10.04 -4.37 -7.35
C TYR A 180 -11.37 -4.55 -8.09
N ALA A 181 -11.39 -4.36 -9.42
CA ALA A 181 -12.61 -4.47 -10.22
C ALA A 181 -13.27 -5.85 -10.09
N ARG A 182 -12.50 -6.93 -10.16
CA ARG A 182 -13.03 -8.30 -10.04
C ARG A 182 -13.60 -8.59 -8.67
N ILE A 183 -12.93 -8.16 -7.61
CA ILE A 183 -13.38 -8.40 -6.24
C ILE A 183 -14.64 -7.58 -5.96
N VAL A 184 -14.62 -6.28 -6.26
CA VAL A 184 -15.76 -5.40 -6.08
C VAL A 184 -16.96 -5.84 -6.90
N ARG A 185 -16.74 -6.31 -8.13
CA ARG A 185 -17.80 -6.89 -8.96
C ARG A 185 -18.45 -8.10 -8.28
N ALA A 186 -17.65 -9.04 -7.79
CA ALA A 186 -18.16 -10.25 -7.14
C ALA A 186 -18.99 -9.91 -5.90
N ASP A 187 -18.50 -9.01 -5.05
CA ASP A 187 -19.21 -8.55 -3.85
C ASP A 187 -20.48 -7.76 -4.22
N THR A 188 -20.42 -6.90 -5.24
CA THR A 188 -21.58 -6.13 -5.72
C THR A 188 -22.68 -7.05 -6.26
N LEU A 189 -22.33 -8.07 -7.03
CA LEU A 189 -23.28 -9.09 -7.51
C LEU A 189 -23.99 -9.80 -6.35
N SER A 190 -23.24 -10.14 -5.30
CA SER A 190 -23.81 -10.79 -4.11
C SER A 190 -24.70 -9.84 -3.30
N LEU A 191 -24.29 -8.58 -3.14
CA LEU A 191 -25.00 -7.60 -2.30
C LEU A 191 -26.26 -7.04 -2.96
N ARG A 192 -26.27 -6.85 -4.28
CA ARG A 192 -27.42 -6.26 -4.99
C ARG A 192 -28.71 -7.09 -4.90
N GLU A 193 -28.60 -8.39 -4.59
CA GLU A 193 -29.71 -9.33 -4.39
C GLU A 193 -30.12 -9.45 -2.91
N LYS A 194 -29.59 -8.63 -2.01
CA LYS A 194 -29.90 -8.67 -0.58
C LYS A 194 -31.14 -7.83 -0.26
N GLU A 195 -31.91 -8.28 0.73
CA GLU A 195 -33.16 -7.65 1.16
C GLU A 195 -33.04 -6.15 1.48
N PHE A 196 -31.91 -5.73 2.08
CA PHE A 196 -31.69 -4.32 2.41
C PHE A 196 -31.49 -3.44 1.15
N VAL A 197 -30.95 -4.00 0.04
CA VAL A 197 -30.83 -3.30 -1.24
C VAL A 197 -32.20 -3.25 -1.94
N GLU A 198 -32.97 -4.33 -1.86
CA GLU A 198 -34.35 -4.35 -2.37
C GLU A 198 -35.25 -3.35 -1.63
N ALA A 199 -35.11 -3.28 -0.32
CA ALA A 199 -35.83 -2.29 0.52
C ALA A 199 -35.46 -0.86 0.13
N ALA A 200 -34.18 -0.53 -0.07
CA ALA A 200 -33.75 0.78 -0.55
C ALA A 200 -34.35 1.12 -1.93
N ARG A 201 -34.40 0.14 -2.82
CA ARG A 201 -35.04 0.30 -4.15
C ARG A 201 -36.56 0.52 -4.03
N ALA A 202 -37.22 -0.22 -3.15
CA ALA A 202 -38.64 -0.07 -2.90
C ALA A 202 -39.02 1.29 -2.28
N MET A 203 -38.10 1.86 -1.46
CA MET A 203 -38.25 3.21 -0.91
C MET A 203 -37.98 4.33 -1.93
N GLY A 204 -37.57 4.00 -3.16
CA GLY A 204 -37.35 4.98 -4.22
C GLY A 204 -35.96 5.59 -4.24
N ASP A 205 -34.99 4.98 -3.58
CA ASP A 205 -33.60 5.44 -3.61
C ASP A 205 -33.04 5.45 -5.04
N SER A 206 -32.32 6.49 -5.39
CA SER A 206 -31.64 6.56 -6.69
C SER A 206 -30.55 5.50 -6.81
N THR A 207 -30.31 5.03 -8.03
CA THR A 207 -29.22 4.07 -8.33
C THR A 207 -27.87 4.49 -7.74
N PHE A 208 -27.55 5.79 -7.85
CA PHE A 208 -26.33 6.34 -7.28
C PHE A 208 -26.28 6.19 -5.74
N SER A 209 -27.41 6.50 -5.07
CA SER A 209 -27.54 6.31 -3.61
C SER A 209 -27.33 4.85 -3.23
N ILE A 210 -27.97 3.93 -3.95
CA ILE A 210 -27.85 2.48 -3.71
C ILE A 210 -26.39 2.03 -3.84
N ILE A 211 -25.72 2.38 -4.93
CA ILE A 211 -24.33 1.97 -5.19
C ILE A 211 -23.38 2.55 -4.13
N PHE A 212 -23.42 3.88 -3.89
CA PHE A 212 -22.41 4.54 -3.08
C PHE A 212 -22.73 4.61 -1.59
N ARG A 213 -24.00 4.56 -1.19
CA ARG A 213 -24.42 4.66 0.21
C ARG A 213 -24.87 3.33 0.81
N THR A 214 -25.32 2.40 -0.03
CA THR A 214 -25.85 1.11 0.45
C THR A 214 -24.86 -0.03 0.16
N ILE A 215 -24.32 -0.15 -1.06
CA ILE A 215 -23.46 -1.27 -1.45
C ILE A 215 -22.00 -0.99 -1.05
N LEU A 216 -21.41 0.12 -1.50
CA LEU A 216 -19.98 0.42 -1.30
C LEU A 216 -19.53 0.34 0.18
N PRO A 217 -20.25 0.88 1.19
CA PRO A 217 -19.81 0.79 2.58
C PRO A 217 -19.66 -0.66 3.09
N ASN A 218 -20.46 -1.59 2.56
CA ASN A 218 -20.41 -3.01 2.93
C ASN A 218 -19.21 -3.76 2.30
N ILE A 219 -18.58 -3.18 1.28
CA ILE A 219 -17.41 -3.76 0.59
C ILE A 219 -16.10 -3.16 1.13
N LEU A 220 -16.13 -2.02 1.83
CA LEU A 220 -14.91 -1.32 2.26
C LEU A 220 -14.02 -2.17 3.17
N ALA A 221 -14.60 -2.99 4.06
CA ALA A 221 -13.83 -3.82 4.98
C ALA A 221 -12.89 -4.81 4.25
N PRO A 222 -13.36 -5.68 3.34
CA PRO A 222 -12.48 -6.54 2.57
C PRO A 222 -11.52 -5.74 1.66
N LEU A 223 -11.91 -4.57 1.16
CA LEU A 223 -11.03 -3.75 0.31
C LEU A 223 -9.83 -3.18 1.07
N THR A 224 -9.98 -2.84 2.36
CA THR A 224 -8.85 -2.36 3.17
C THR A 224 -7.78 -3.45 3.37
N VAL A 225 -8.20 -4.70 3.55
CA VAL A 225 -7.30 -5.86 3.63
C VAL A 225 -6.52 -6.03 2.33
N ILE A 226 -7.22 -6.01 1.19
CA ILE A 226 -6.59 -6.16 -0.12
C ILE A 226 -5.66 -4.99 -0.42
N ALA A 227 -6.05 -3.77 -0.05
CA ALA A 227 -5.21 -2.59 -0.22
C ALA A 227 -3.86 -2.72 0.51
N SER A 228 -3.83 -3.28 1.72
CA SER A 228 -2.58 -3.47 2.47
C SER A 228 -1.60 -4.41 1.76
N PHE A 229 -2.06 -5.55 1.23
CA PHE A 229 -1.24 -6.46 0.45
C PHE A 229 -0.77 -5.83 -0.88
N ASN A 230 -1.66 -5.07 -1.51
CA ASN A 230 -1.32 -4.42 -2.79
C ASN A 230 -0.30 -3.29 -2.60
N VAL A 231 -0.30 -2.54 -1.49
CA VAL A 231 0.79 -1.57 -1.20
C VAL A 231 2.14 -2.26 -1.17
N ALA A 232 2.24 -3.42 -0.49
CA ALA A 232 3.47 -4.21 -0.46
C ALA A 232 3.92 -4.64 -1.86
N SER A 233 2.98 -5.14 -2.67
CA SER A 233 3.23 -5.57 -4.05
C SER A 233 3.67 -4.42 -4.95
N VAL A 234 3.05 -3.24 -4.81
CA VAL A 234 3.40 -2.04 -5.60
C VAL A 234 4.78 -1.51 -5.22
N ILE A 235 5.12 -1.45 -3.92
CA ILE A 235 6.46 -1.05 -3.47
C ILE A 235 7.53 -1.99 -4.04
N LEU A 236 7.27 -3.29 -4.05
CA LEU A 236 8.19 -4.26 -4.64
C LEU A 236 8.32 -4.07 -6.16
N SER A 237 7.20 -3.80 -6.85
CA SER A 237 7.19 -3.54 -8.30
C SER A 237 7.90 -2.23 -8.65
N GLU A 238 7.73 -1.17 -7.85
CA GLU A 238 8.49 0.08 -7.97
C GLU A 238 9.98 -0.19 -7.85
N ALA A 239 10.38 -0.91 -6.79
CA ALA A 239 11.78 -1.24 -6.57
C ALA A 239 12.38 -2.06 -7.73
N ALA A 240 11.62 -3.01 -8.29
CA ALA A 240 12.05 -3.80 -9.43
C ALA A 240 12.21 -2.95 -10.71
N LEU A 241 11.26 -2.05 -11.01
CA LEU A 241 11.34 -1.16 -12.17
C LEU A 241 12.47 -0.14 -12.02
N SER A 242 12.64 0.44 -10.82
CA SER A 242 13.74 1.34 -10.50
C SER A 242 15.09 0.62 -10.58
N PHE A 243 15.16 -0.64 -10.13
CA PHE A 243 16.34 -1.50 -10.26
C PHE A 243 16.70 -1.79 -11.72
N LEU A 244 15.72 -1.85 -12.62
CA LEU A 244 15.94 -1.97 -14.08
C LEU A 244 16.28 -0.65 -14.77
N GLY A 245 16.36 0.46 -14.03
CA GLY A 245 16.66 1.79 -14.54
C GLY A 245 15.48 2.51 -15.19
N LEU A 246 14.26 2.00 -15.01
CA LEU A 246 13.03 2.56 -15.59
C LEU A 246 12.16 3.28 -14.56
N GLY A 247 12.67 3.48 -13.34
CA GLY A 247 11.96 4.14 -12.25
C GLY A 247 12.01 5.66 -12.33
N VAL A 248 12.43 6.26 -11.23
CA VAL A 248 12.59 7.71 -11.07
C VAL A 248 13.95 8.18 -11.60
N PRO A 249 14.08 9.49 -11.93
CA PRO A 249 15.38 10.07 -12.27
C PRO A 249 16.42 9.89 -11.15
N PRO A 250 17.73 9.82 -11.48
CA PRO A 250 18.81 9.54 -10.51
C PRO A 250 18.93 10.56 -9.36
N GLU A 251 18.38 11.77 -9.56
CA GLU A 251 18.35 12.84 -8.54
C GLU A 251 17.32 12.58 -7.45
N VAL A 252 16.33 11.73 -7.73
CA VAL A 252 15.27 11.39 -6.78
C VAL A 252 15.59 10.04 -6.15
N PRO A 253 16.07 10.01 -4.90
CA PRO A 253 16.37 8.75 -4.25
C PRO A 253 15.10 7.95 -3.98
N THR A 254 15.09 6.68 -4.37
CA THR A 254 14.15 5.65 -3.93
C THR A 254 14.96 4.46 -3.42
N TRP A 255 14.34 3.61 -2.62
CA TRP A 255 15.03 2.39 -2.18
C TRP A 255 15.41 1.48 -3.35
N GLY A 256 14.57 1.44 -4.41
CA GLY A 256 14.84 0.69 -5.63
C GLY A 256 16.01 1.26 -6.45
N SER A 257 16.10 2.59 -6.62
CA SER A 257 17.22 3.23 -7.32
C SER A 257 18.53 3.07 -6.57
N MET A 258 18.51 3.18 -5.22
CA MET A 258 19.69 2.92 -4.38
C MET A 258 20.19 1.47 -4.55
N LEU A 259 19.26 0.51 -4.62
CA LEU A 259 19.61 -0.90 -4.86
C LEU A 259 20.20 -1.10 -6.27
N ALA A 260 19.68 -0.39 -7.28
CA ALA A 260 20.24 -0.42 -8.64
C ALA A 260 21.68 0.11 -8.68
N GLU A 261 21.93 1.25 -8.03
CA GLU A 261 23.27 1.86 -7.93
C GLU A 261 24.28 0.95 -7.21
N SER A 262 23.82 0.05 -6.34
CA SER A 262 24.72 -0.87 -5.60
C SER A 262 25.31 -1.99 -6.46
N ARG A 263 24.76 -2.29 -7.65
CA ARG A 263 25.22 -3.42 -8.49
C ARG A 263 26.71 -3.43 -8.75
N ASP A 264 27.23 -2.31 -9.21
CA ASP A 264 28.63 -2.19 -9.63
C ASP A 264 29.58 -2.15 -8.43
N THR A 265 29.04 -1.88 -7.24
CA THR A 265 29.83 -1.71 -6.01
C THR A 265 29.87 -2.97 -5.14
N LEU A 266 29.01 -3.95 -5.39
CA LEU A 266 29.03 -5.24 -4.67
C LEU A 266 30.33 -5.99 -4.88
N VAL A 267 30.89 -5.96 -6.09
CA VAL A 267 32.19 -6.57 -6.43
C VAL A 267 33.33 -5.91 -5.62
N ALA A 268 33.19 -4.63 -5.28
CA ALA A 268 34.13 -3.88 -4.47
C ALA A 268 33.91 -4.07 -2.95
N ASN A 269 33.12 -5.07 -2.53
CA ASN A 269 32.79 -5.39 -1.13
C ASN A 269 32.09 -4.24 -0.36
N LYS A 270 31.34 -3.37 -1.08
CA LYS A 270 30.59 -2.25 -0.49
C LYS A 270 29.14 -2.69 -0.20
N TRP A 271 28.99 -3.70 0.65
CA TRP A 271 27.74 -4.41 0.95
C TRP A 271 26.62 -3.51 1.50
N TRP A 272 26.95 -2.44 2.21
CA TRP A 272 25.96 -1.54 2.84
C TRP A 272 25.04 -0.86 1.83
N LEU A 273 25.55 -0.62 0.61
CA LEU A 273 24.79 0.03 -0.45
C LEU A 273 23.60 -0.83 -0.94
N ALA A 274 23.71 -2.15 -0.84
CA ALA A 274 22.63 -3.09 -1.16
C ALA A 274 21.80 -3.45 0.08
N VAL A 275 22.45 -3.69 1.22
CA VAL A 275 21.80 -4.23 2.43
C VAL A 275 20.81 -3.23 3.02
N PHE A 276 21.18 -1.96 3.18
CA PHE A 276 20.29 -1.00 3.83
C PHE A 276 19.00 -0.71 3.04
N PRO A 277 19.03 -0.39 1.75
CA PRO A 277 17.79 -0.23 0.98
C PRO A 277 17.02 -1.56 0.82
N GLY A 278 17.72 -2.69 0.67
CA GLY A 278 17.09 -4.01 0.62
C GLY A 278 16.34 -4.35 1.92
N VAL A 279 16.93 -4.08 3.08
CA VAL A 279 16.28 -4.27 4.39
C VAL A 279 15.08 -3.31 4.55
N ALA A 280 15.20 -2.06 4.10
CA ALA A 280 14.09 -1.11 4.14
C ALA A 280 12.89 -1.60 3.33
N ILE A 281 13.12 -2.07 2.09
CA ILE A 281 12.05 -2.69 1.25
C ILE A 281 11.49 -3.92 1.94
N MET A 282 12.34 -4.84 2.38
CA MET A 282 11.93 -6.10 3.03
C MET A 282 11.04 -5.84 4.25
N LEU A 283 11.48 -4.97 5.17
CA LEU A 283 10.73 -4.67 6.39
C LEU A 283 9.40 -3.95 6.08
N THR A 284 9.38 -3.08 5.07
CA THR A 284 8.16 -2.39 4.65
C THR A 284 7.15 -3.38 4.07
N VAL A 285 7.56 -4.24 3.14
CA VAL A 285 6.72 -5.28 2.53
C VAL A 285 6.20 -6.25 3.59
N LEU A 286 7.08 -6.73 4.48
CA LEU A 286 6.71 -7.63 5.57
C LEU A 286 5.69 -6.97 6.51
N SER A 287 5.91 -5.70 6.87
CA SER A 287 5.01 -4.97 7.77
C SER A 287 3.62 -4.76 7.17
N PHE A 288 3.52 -4.42 5.87
CA PHE A 288 2.21 -4.32 5.20
C PHE A 288 1.50 -5.66 5.10
N ASN A 289 2.23 -6.77 4.86
CA ASN A 289 1.63 -8.11 4.84
C ASN A 289 1.11 -8.52 6.22
N ILE A 290 1.92 -8.33 7.28
CA ILE A 290 1.48 -8.61 8.66
C ILE A 290 0.26 -7.75 9.05
N LEU A 291 0.25 -6.47 8.64
CA LEU A 291 -0.89 -5.58 8.88
C LEU A 291 -2.13 -6.06 8.12
N GLY A 292 -1.97 -6.52 6.87
CA GLY A 292 -3.04 -7.08 6.06
C GLY A 292 -3.66 -8.34 6.68
N ASP A 293 -2.84 -9.27 7.14
CA ASP A 293 -3.27 -10.49 7.83
C ASP A 293 -4.03 -10.13 9.11
N TRP A 294 -3.47 -9.22 9.92
CA TRP A 294 -4.13 -8.77 11.15
C TRP A 294 -5.47 -8.06 10.87
N LEU A 295 -5.55 -7.20 9.84
CA LEU A 295 -6.80 -6.56 9.42
C LEU A 295 -7.84 -7.58 8.98
N ARG A 296 -7.43 -8.61 8.24
CA ARG A 296 -8.30 -9.71 7.81
C ARG A 296 -8.91 -10.41 9.02
N ASP A 297 -8.07 -10.83 9.98
CA ASP A 297 -8.52 -11.53 11.18
C ASP A 297 -9.43 -10.66 12.06
N PHE A 298 -9.11 -9.35 12.15
CA PHE A 298 -9.90 -8.39 12.91
C PHE A 298 -11.27 -8.10 12.29
N LEU A 299 -11.35 -8.05 10.95
CA LEU A 299 -12.56 -7.75 10.20
C LEU A 299 -13.44 -8.99 9.93
N ASP A 300 -12.94 -10.22 10.16
CA ASP A 300 -13.71 -11.46 9.96
C ASP A 300 -14.76 -11.64 11.08
N PRO A 301 -16.07 -11.58 10.76
CA PRO A 301 -17.12 -11.77 11.75
C PRO A 301 -17.14 -13.17 12.37
N ARG A 302 -16.68 -14.18 11.62
CA ARG A 302 -16.72 -15.59 12.08
C ARG A 302 -15.74 -15.89 13.21
N LEU A 303 -14.68 -15.12 13.32
CA LEU A 303 -13.72 -15.22 14.42
C LEU A 303 -14.22 -14.51 15.70
N ARG A 304 -15.21 -13.61 15.55
CA ARG A 304 -15.82 -12.89 16.70
C ARG A 304 -16.68 -13.80 17.61
N GLU A 305 -17.20 -14.91 17.09
CA GLU A 305 -18.08 -15.83 17.85
C GLU A 305 -17.30 -16.88 18.66
N ARG A 306 -15.97 -16.97 18.49
CA ARG A 306 -15.14 -17.98 19.16
C ARG A 306 -14.33 -17.45 20.36
N THR A 307 -14.43 -16.17 20.65
CA THR A 307 -13.78 -15.50 21.80
C THR A 307 -14.83 -14.88 22.73
#